data_23a702c9f0e06e18531ebb63383c2fc3
#
_entry.id   23a702c9f0e06e18531ebb63383c2fc3
#
_cell.length_a   1.000
_cell.length_b   1.000
_cell.length_c   1.000
_cell.angle_alpha   90.00
_cell.angle_beta   90.00
_cell.angle_gamma   90.00
#
_symmetry.space_group_name_H-M   'P 1'
#
loop_
_entity.id
_entity.type
_entity.pdbx_description
1 polymer ?
#
loop_
_entity_poly.entity_id
_entity_poly.type
_entity_poly.pdbx_seq_one_letter_code
_entity_poly.pdbx_strand_id
1 'polypeptide(L)'
;MHKKYFLFFLFFLQIFSAYLCAENLPYIDKSKIRLSVVAGKQVYGEINLENPTKDARSMHLYLEDWRYLTAGDGTKEFVPAGTLANSCASWITFSPAEFVIPPFGRQRVSYSVRAPQEVSGGYYAALFFETQLGKVGKIEAEREANIDLKIRIATLFYVEVEDTVKRTYDIDNFSLTKLGPDGGLLIKLDFKNTGNVDITCGGAFYLMDKNGQVLARGELKDVYTFAGRDGEIQAKWEEPIPSGTYDLVLTLDTNKALQETIGTRIPPVTKETEIKIGPQGQIREVGQLH
;
A
#
# COMPACT_ATOMS: atom_id res chain seq x y z
N MET A 1 50.90 17.11 -19.73
CA MET A 1 49.91 16.95 -18.66
C MET A 1 48.47 17.27 -19.07
N HIS A 2 48.18 17.91 -20.20
CA HIS A 2 46.81 18.35 -20.57
C HIS A 2 45.92 17.29 -21.24
N LYS A 3 46.46 16.20 -21.77
CA LYS A 3 45.63 15.14 -22.43
C LYS A 3 44.83 14.26 -21.49
N LYS A 4 45.25 14.11 -20.23
CA LYS A 4 44.52 13.26 -19.24
C LYS A 4 43.25 13.92 -18.69
N TYR A 5 43.25 15.26 -18.60
CA TYR A 5 42.08 16.00 -18.11
C TYR A 5 41.00 16.14 -19.16
N PHE A 6 41.35 16.14 -20.45
CA PHE A 6 40.40 16.20 -21.55
C PHE A 6 39.57 14.92 -21.67
N LEU A 7 40.19 13.74 -21.41
CA LEU A 7 39.47 12.46 -21.43
C LEU A 7 38.52 12.33 -20.23
N PHE A 8 38.88 12.87 -19.07
CA PHE A 8 38.04 12.84 -17.88
C PHE A 8 36.79 13.76 -18.00
N PHE A 9 36.98 14.90 -18.69
CA PHE A 9 35.88 15.82 -18.96
C PHE A 9 34.89 15.27 -19.97
N LEU A 10 35.34 14.54 -20.98
CA LEU A 10 34.47 13.87 -21.95
C LEU A 10 33.66 12.70 -21.31
N PHE A 11 34.25 11.98 -20.35
CA PHE A 11 33.58 10.93 -19.61
C PHE A 11 32.52 11.48 -18.65
N PHE A 12 32.77 12.63 -18.06
CA PHE A 12 31.78 13.31 -17.19
C PHE A 12 30.58 13.88 -17.99
N LEU A 13 30.83 14.31 -19.22
CA LEU A 13 29.78 14.80 -20.11
C LEU A 13 28.83 13.67 -20.57
N GLN A 14 29.33 12.44 -20.72
CA GLN A 14 28.49 11.28 -21.07
C GLN A 14 27.62 10.78 -19.92
N ILE A 15 28.07 10.94 -18.67
CA ILE A 15 27.24 10.56 -17.49
C ILE A 15 26.07 11.54 -17.32
N PHE A 16 26.24 12.80 -17.71
CA PHE A 16 25.17 13.80 -17.59
C PHE A 16 24.06 13.63 -18.64
N SER A 17 24.34 12.95 -19.75
CA SER A 17 23.33 12.70 -20.80
C SER A 17 22.35 11.57 -20.49
N ALA A 18 22.64 10.73 -19.50
CA ALA A 18 21.77 9.59 -19.12
C ALA A 18 20.65 9.96 -18.14
N TYR A 19 20.63 11.18 -17.60
CA TYR A 19 19.63 11.61 -16.63
C TYR A 19 18.43 12.35 -17.22
N LEU A 20 18.32 12.45 -18.54
CA LEU A 20 17.29 13.28 -19.21
C LEU A 20 16.11 12.52 -19.82
N CYS A 21 15.87 11.28 -19.44
CA CYS A 21 14.72 10.51 -19.91
C CYS A 21 13.86 9.93 -18.77
N ALA A 22 13.59 10.72 -17.74
CA ALA A 22 12.37 10.48 -16.97
C ALA A 22 11.24 11.16 -17.75
N GLU A 23 10.51 10.41 -18.58
CA GLU A 23 9.28 10.92 -19.15
C GLU A 23 8.36 11.31 -17.99
N ASN A 24 8.10 12.61 -17.89
CA ASN A 24 7.13 13.11 -16.94
C ASN A 24 5.75 12.57 -17.35
N LEU A 25 5.17 11.71 -16.53
CA LEU A 25 3.86 11.13 -16.76
C LEU A 25 2.79 12.03 -16.16
N PRO A 26 1.56 12.05 -16.72
CA PRO A 26 0.44 12.68 -16.05
C PRO A 26 0.30 12.14 -14.63
N TYR A 27 -0.04 12.99 -13.68
CA TYR A 27 -0.26 12.59 -12.30
C TYR A 27 -1.57 13.16 -11.76
N ILE A 28 -2.07 12.53 -10.69
CA ILE A 28 -3.28 12.90 -9.97
C ILE A 28 -2.91 13.37 -8.57
N ASP A 29 -3.65 14.33 -8.05
CA ASP A 29 -3.44 14.87 -6.71
C ASP A 29 -3.89 13.92 -5.59
N LYS A 30 -4.76 12.95 -5.89
CA LYS A 30 -5.34 12.01 -4.92
C LYS A 30 -5.30 10.58 -5.44
N SER A 31 -4.30 9.82 -5.04
CA SER A 31 -4.23 8.38 -5.33
C SER A 31 -5.17 7.55 -4.46
N LYS A 32 -5.68 8.12 -3.35
CA LYS A 32 -6.57 7.48 -2.40
C LYS A 32 -7.60 8.49 -1.89
N ILE A 33 -8.85 8.11 -1.89
CA ILE A 33 -9.97 8.86 -1.34
C ILE A 33 -10.69 7.97 -0.35
N ARG A 34 -10.73 8.40 0.91
CA ARG A 34 -11.47 7.73 1.97
C ARG A 34 -12.64 8.62 2.39
N LEU A 35 -13.85 8.09 2.35
CA LEU A 35 -15.09 8.83 2.61
C LEU A 35 -15.90 8.13 3.70
N SER A 36 -16.49 8.90 4.60
CA SER A 36 -17.59 8.48 5.45
C SER A 36 -18.88 9.03 4.85
N VAL A 37 -19.85 8.16 4.56
CA VAL A 37 -21.09 8.53 3.85
C VAL A 37 -22.30 7.99 4.60
N VAL A 38 -23.24 8.88 4.93
CA VAL A 38 -24.52 8.46 5.50
C VAL A 38 -25.32 7.66 4.47
N ALA A 39 -25.88 6.52 4.87
CA ALA A 39 -26.73 5.69 3.99
C ALA A 39 -27.86 6.53 3.34
N GLY A 40 -28.05 6.38 2.03
CA GLY A 40 -29.01 7.12 1.22
C GLY A 40 -28.58 8.54 0.84
N LYS A 41 -27.45 9.07 1.39
CA LYS A 41 -26.94 10.39 1.08
C LYS A 41 -25.88 10.38 0.00
N GLN A 42 -25.56 11.55 -0.52
CA GLN A 42 -24.57 11.76 -1.57
C GLN A 42 -23.51 12.75 -1.08
N VAL A 43 -22.26 12.42 -1.37
CA VAL A 43 -21.11 13.30 -1.13
C VAL A 43 -20.43 13.64 -2.45
N TYR A 44 -19.74 14.76 -2.51
CA TYR A 44 -19.10 15.27 -3.73
C TYR A 44 -17.63 15.54 -3.45
N GLY A 45 -16.85 15.47 -4.52
CA GLY A 45 -15.45 15.82 -4.45
C GLY A 45 -14.84 16.02 -5.83
N GLU A 46 -13.55 16.27 -5.86
CA GLU A 46 -12.79 16.58 -7.06
C GLU A 46 -11.42 15.89 -7.03
N ILE A 47 -10.93 15.52 -8.21
CA ILE A 47 -9.59 15.03 -8.46
C ILE A 47 -8.96 15.93 -9.51
N ASN A 48 -7.76 16.43 -9.26
CA ASN A 48 -7.03 17.24 -10.20
C ASN A 48 -5.95 16.41 -10.89
N LEU A 49 -5.93 16.52 -12.21
CA LEU A 49 -4.91 15.91 -13.06
C LEU A 49 -3.99 17.00 -13.58
N GLU A 50 -2.71 16.70 -13.68
CA GLU A 50 -1.73 17.58 -14.29
C GLU A 50 -0.94 16.82 -15.36
N ASN A 51 -0.75 17.46 -16.50
CA ASN A 51 0.07 16.96 -17.58
C ASN A 51 1.39 17.77 -17.61
N PRO A 52 2.48 17.23 -17.07
CA PRO A 52 3.78 17.93 -17.02
C PRO A 52 4.55 17.83 -18.35
N THR A 53 3.94 17.28 -19.40
CA THR A 53 4.61 17.04 -20.68
C THR A 53 4.32 18.13 -21.71
N LYS A 54 5.16 18.20 -22.74
CA LYS A 54 4.98 19.09 -23.91
C LYS A 54 3.90 18.62 -24.89
N ASP A 55 3.40 17.40 -24.72
CA ASP A 55 2.42 16.78 -25.60
C ASP A 55 1.04 16.79 -24.95
N ALA A 56 -0.01 17.06 -25.73
CA ALA A 56 -1.38 16.92 -25.25
C ALA A 56 -1.68 15.45 -24.94
N ARG A 57 -2.45 15.18 -23.87
CA ARG A 57 -2.80 13.82 -23.44
C ARG A 57 -4.30 13.61 -23.45
N SER A 58 -4.75 12.68 -24.31
CA SER A 58 -6.14 12.21 -24.29
C SER A 58 -6.31 11.25 -23.11
N MET A 59 -7.32 11.51 -22.30
CA MET A 59 -7.63 10.73 -21.10
C MET A 59 -8.97 10.05 -21.28
N HIS A 60 -9.04 8.77 -20.88
CA HIS A 60 -10.27 7.98 -20.77
C HIS A 60 -10.40 7.47 -19.33
N LEU A 61 -11.57 7.68 -18.72
CA LEU A 61 -11.83 7.34 -17.33
C LEU A 61 -12.86 6.23 -17.21
N TYR A 62 -12.62 5.28 -16.33
CA TYR A 62 -13.54 4.18 -16.05
C TYR A 62 -13.33 3.62 -14.65
N LEU A 63 -14.33 2.90 -14.15
CA LEU A 63 -14.29 2.27 -12.83
C LEU A 63 -13.99 0.78 -12.95
N GLU A 64 -13.19 0.29 -11.99
CA GLU A 64 -12.99 -1.13 -11.71
C GLU A 64 -13.18 -1.39 -10.22
N ASP A 65 -13.49 -2.63 -9.87
CA ASP A 65 -13.37 -3.09 -8.50
C ASP A 65 -11.93 -3.46 -8.19
N TRP A 66 -11.58 -3.51 -6.92
CA TRP A 66 -10.26 -3.94 -6.53
C TRP A 66 -10.26 -4.68 -5.19
N ARG A 67 -9.27 -5.55 -5.00
CA ARG A 67 -9.04 -6.24 -3.74
C ARG A 67 -7.54 -6.40 -3.48
N TYR A 68 -7.18 -6.63 -2.22
CA TYR A 68 -5.83 -7.08 -1.89
C TYR A 68 -5.64 -8.52 -2.32
N LEU A 69 -4.44 -8.84 -2.83
CA LEU A 69 -4.02 -10.21 -3.03
C LEU A 69 -3.80 -10.92 -1.68
N THR A 70 -3.81 -12.25 -1.72
CA THR A 70 -3.81 -13.11 -0.54
C THR A 70 -2.57 -12.95 0.36
N ALA A 71 -1.46 -12.44 -0.19
CA ALA A 71 -0.22 -12.23 0.57
C ALA A 71 -0.33 -11.17 1.68
N GLY A 72 -1.40 -10.34 1.69
CA GLY A 72 -1.57 -9.29 2.68
C GLY A 72 -0.51 -8.17 2.63
N ASP A 73 0.33 -8.14 1.59
CA ASP A 73 1.44 -7.20 1.40
C ASP A 73 1.02 -5.85 0.78
N GLY A 74 -0.28 -5.65 0.58
CA GLY A 74 -0.84 -4.45 -0.04
C GLY A 74 -0.90 -4.50 -1.57
N THR A 75 -0.42 -5.57 -2.20
CA THR A 75 -0.58 -5.79 -3.64
C THR A 75 -2.06 -5.91 -4.00
N LYS A 76 -2.45 -5.24 -5.09
CA LYS A 76 -3.85 -5.13 -5.50
C LYS A 76 -4.11 -5.86 -6.80
N GLU A 77 -5.28 -6.46 -6.88
CA GLU A 77 -5.87 -6.99 -8.11
C GLU A 77 -7.08 -6.14 -8.48
N PHE A 78 -7.21 -5.84 -9.77
CA PHE A 78 -8.33 -5.09 -10.32
C PHE A 78 -9.18 -6.02 -11.19
N VAL A 79 -10.49 -5.90 -11.05
CA VAL A 79 -11.48 -6.72 -11.76
C VAL A 79 -12.62 -5.81 -12.28
N PRO A 80 -13.41 -6.23 -13.26
CA PRO A 80 -14.51 -5.42 -13.78
C PRO A 80 -15.44 -4.90 -12.69
N ALA A 81 -15.91 -3.67 -12.83
CA ALA A 81 -16.81 -3.01 -11.89
C ALA A 81 -18.06 -3.84 -11.60
N GLY A 82 -18.46 -3.93 -10.34
CA GLY A 82 -19.60 -4.70 -9.87
C GLY A 82 -19.36 -6.21 -9.71
N THR A 83 -18.10 -6.66 -9.83
CA THR A 83 -17.72 -8.07 -9.64
C THR A 83 -17.64 -8.47 -8.17
N LEU A 84 -17.16 -7.56 -7.32
CA LEU A 84 -16.98 -7.85 -5.89
C LEU A 84 -18.22 -7.46 -5.07
N ALA A 85 -18.53 -8.26 -4.04
CA ALA A 85 -19.67 -8.02 -3.17
C ALA A 85 -19.60 -6.67 -2.41
N ASN A 86 -18.39 -6.17 -2.17
CA ASN A 86 -18.12 -4.89 -1.52
C ASN A 86 -17.74 -3.79 -2.53
N SER A 87 -18.24 -3.89 -3.77
CA SER A 87 -18.06 -2.87 -4.79
C SER A 87 -18.92 -1.63 -4.50
N CYS A 88 -18.31 -0.43 -4.61
CA CYS A 88 -19.04 0.83 -4.68
C CYS A 88 -18.98 1.48 -6.07
N ALA A 89 -18.56 0.76 -7.10
CA ALA A 89 -18.42 1.34 -8.44
C ALA A 89 -19.74 1.94 -8.96
N SER A 90 -20.88 1.27 -8.73
CA SER A 90 -22.22 1.77 -9.11
C SER A 90 -22.68 2.98 -8.29
N TRP A 91 -22.03 3.32 -7.19
CA TRP A 91 -22.34 4.47 -6.34
C TRP A 91 -21.64 5.74 -6.81
N ILE A 92 -20.60 5.58 -7.64
CA ILE A 92 -19.71 6.67 -8.08
C ILE A 92 -20.15 7.15 -9.46
N THR A 93 -20.37 8.46 -9.56
CA THR A 93 -20.48 9.16 -10.83
C THR A 93 -19.34 10.17 -10.94
N PHE A 94 -18.81 10.36 -12.14
CA PHE A 94 -17.70 11.29 -12.38
C PHE A 94 -17.85 11.98 -13.74
N SER A 95 -17.29 13.17 -13.87
CA SER A 95 -17.32 13.96 -15.10
C SER A 95 -16.14 14.94 -15.14
N PRO A 96 -15.51 15.11 -16.33
CA PRO A 96 -15.74 14.42 -17.60
C PRO A 96 -15.15 13.01 -17.61
N ALA A 97 -15.69 12.10 -18.43
CA ALA A 97 -15.17 10.75 -18.62
C ALA A 97 -14.07 10.67 -19.70
N GLU A 98 -14.12 11.59 -20.66
CA GLU A 98 -13.15 11.72 -21.75
C GLU A 98 -12.77 13.18 -21.93
N PHE A 99 -11.49 13.47 -22.06
CA PHE A 99 -10.97 14.82 -22.25
C PHE A 99 -9.53 14.83 -22.75
N VAL A 100 -9.06 15.99 -23.17
CA VAL A 100 -7.65 16.22 -23.53
C VAL A 100 -7.06 17.22 -22.55
N ILE A 101 -5.94 16.86 -21.92
CA ILE A 101 -5.15 17.78 -21.11
C ILE A 101 -4.09 18.40 -22.03
N PRO A 102 -4.09 19.72 -22.22
CA PRO A 102 -3.09 20.39 -23.07
C PRO A 102 -1.68 20.26 -22.47
N PRO A 103 -0.63 20.54 -23.24
CA PRO A 103 0.72 20.59 -22.73
C PRO A 103 0.82 21.48 -21.49
N PHE A 104 1.45 20.98 -20.43
CA PHE A 104 1.61 21.66 -19.13
C PHE A 104 0.29 22.12 -18.49
N GLY A 105 -0.82 21.55 -18.95
CA GLY A 105 -2.16 21.89 -18.51
C GLY A 105 -2.65 21.06 -17.33
N ARG A 106 -3.82 21.46 -16.85
CA ARG A 106 -4.53 20.79 -15.74
C ARG A 106 -5.96 20.52 -16.13
N GLN A 107 -6.52 19.46 -15.58
CA GLN A 107 -7.92 19.10 -15.71
C GLN A 107 -8.48 18.70 -14.36
N ARG A 108 -9.67 19.19 -14.06
CA ARG A 108 -10.45 18.79 -12.90
C ARG A 108 -11.49 17.77 -13.31
N VAL A 109 -11.60 16.71 -12.53
CA VAL A 109 -12.66 15.70 -12.61
C VAL A 109 -13.48 15.77 -11.35
N SER A 110 -14.75 16.12 -11.47
CA SER A 110 -15.71 16.10 -10.37
C SER A 110 -16.27 14.70 -10.21
N TYR A 111 -16.46 14.27 -8.95
CA TYR A 111 -17.13 13.00 -8.67
C TYR A 111 -18.20 13.19 -7.60
N SER A 112 -19.15 12.26 -7.57
CA SER A 112 -20.05 12.10 -6.44
C SER A 112 -20.19 10.62 -6.08
N VAL A 113 -20.43 10.36 -4.80
CA VAL A 113 -20.66 9.02 -4.26
C VAL A 113 -21.99 9.02 -3.52
N ARG A 114 -22.92 8.14 -3.95
CA ARG A 114 -24.22 7.98 -3.32
C ARG A 114 -24.38 6.58 -2.78
N ALA A 115 -24.30 6.41 -1.45
CA ALA A 115 -24.53 5.11 -0.82
C ALA A 115 -26.03 4.75 -0.86
N PRO A 116 -26.40 3.49 -1.16
CA PRO A 116 -27.76 2.99 -0.97
C PRO A 116 -28.24 3.08 0.48
N GLN A 117 -29.53 2.89 0.73
CA GLN A 117 -30.07 2.98 2.10
C GLN A 117 -29.78 1.74 2.96
N GLU A 118 -29.74 0.55 2.36
CA GLU A 118 -29.61 -0.72 3.07
C GLU A 118 -28.21 -1.31 2.93
N VAL A 119 -27.17 -0.51 3.28
CA VAL A 119 -25.77 -0.92 3.23
C VAL A 119 -25.08 -0.64 4.53
N SER A 120 -24.02 -1.39 4.83
CA SER A 120 -23.23 -1.24 6.05
C SER A 120 -21.76 -1.61 5.82
N GLY A 121 -20.85 -1.00 6.59
CA GLY A 121 -19.42 -1.30 6.52
C GLY A 121 -18.69 -0.58 5.39
N GLY A 122 -17.69 -1.23 4.82
CA GLY A 122 -16.77 -0.67 3.83
C GLY A 122 -16.99 -1.18 2.42
N TYR A 123 -16.89 -0.27 1.44
CA TYR A 123 -17.02 -0.54 0.01
C TYR A 123 -15.87 0.11 -0.76
N TYR A 124 -15.49 -0.50 -1.89
CA TYR A 124 -14.28 -0.13 -2.58
C TYR A 124 -14.48 -0.07 -4.10
N ALA A 125 -13.80 0.85 -4.75
CA ALA A 125 -13.69 0.95 -6.19
C ALA A 125 -12.40 1.68 -6.56
N ALA A 126 -11.97 1.57 -7.82
CA ALA A 126 -10.87 2.31 -8.38
C ALA A 126 -11.35 3.10 -9.59
N LEU A 127 -11.11 4.40 -9.63
CA LEU A 127 -11.28 5.23 -10.82
C LEU A 127 -9.96 5.29 -11.57
N PHE A 128 -9.92 4.68 -12.73
CA PHE A 128 -8.77 4.69 -13.62
C PHE A 128 -8.78 5.90 -14.55
N PHE A 129 -7.60 6.42 -14.78
CA PHE A 129 -7.27 7.47 -15.74
C PHE A 129 -6.29 6.86 -16.73
N GLU A 130 -6.77 6.49 -17.91
CA GLU A 130 -5.98 5.84 -18.94
C GLU A 130 -5.57 6.84 -20.01
N THR A 131 -4.32 6.80 -20.44
CA THR A 131 -3.80 7.58 -21.59
C THR A 131 -2.88 6.74 -22.44
N GLN A 132 -2.89 7.03 -23.75
CA GLN A 132 -1.98 6.42 -24.69
C GLN A 132 -0.70 7.26 -24.79
N LEU A 133 0.47 6.65 -24.60
CA LEU A 133 1.76 7.36 -24.68
C LEU A 133 2.31 7.43 -26.12
N GLY A 134 1.81 6.61 -27.03
CA GLY A 134 2.26 6.52 -28.40
C GLY A 134 2.70 5.10 -28.79
N LYS A 135 3.27 4.99 -29.97
CA LYS A 135 3.79 3.72 -30.48
C LYS A 135 5.28 3.65 -30.26
N VAL A 136 5.75 2.61 -29.59
CA VAL A 136 7.18 2.30 -29.50
C VAL A 136 7.49 1.27 -30.57
N GLY A 137 8.10 1.73 -31.67
CA GLY A 137 8.63 0.88 -32.72
C GLY A 137 10.14 0.83 -32.67
N LYS A 138 10.77 -0.35 -32.54
CA LYS A 138 12.14 -0.57 -32.97
C LYS A 138 12.11 -0.92 -34.46
N ILE A 139 12.75 -0.09 -35.27
CA ILE A 139 13.08 -0.42 -36.66
C ILE A 139 14.33 -1.29 -36.61
N GLU A 140 14.17 -2.60 -36.44
CA GLU A 140 15.18 -3.57 -36.87
C GLU A 140 14.60 -4.25 -38.08
N ALA A 141 15.35 -4.16 -39.18
CA ALA A 141 15.00 -4.65 -40.51
C ALA A 141 14.36 -6.04 -40.46
N GLU A 142 13.11 -6.13 -40.93
CA GLU A 142 12.29 -7.27 -41.32
C GLU A 142 11.01 -7.58 -40.52
N ARG A 143 10.72 -6.95 -39.36
CA ARG A 143 9.39 -7.04 -38.71
C ARG A 143 9.05 -5.75 -37.99
N GLU A 144 8.10 -5.00 -38.48
CA GLU A 144 7.47 -3.87 -37.75
C GLU A 144 6.57 -4.42 -36.65
N ALA A 145 7.05 -4.47 -35.42
CA ALA A 145 6.19 -4.66 -34.26
C ALA A 145 5.82 -3.31 -33.68
N ASN A 146 4.61 -2.81 -33.97
CA ASN A 146 4.06 -1.64 -33.35
C ASN A 146 3.45 -2.02 -32.00
N ILE A 147 4.07 -1.59 -30.89
CA ILE A 147 3.52 -1.77 -29.54
C ILE A 147 2.85 -0.47 -29.14
N ASP A 148 1.52 -0.50 -28.96
CA ASP A 148 0.78 0.60 -28.38
C ASP A 148 0.98 0.61 -26.86
N LEU A 149 1.68 1.63 -26.37
CA LEU A 149 1.92 1.78 -24.93
C LEU A 149 0.80 2.63 -24.31
N LYS A 150 0.05 2.03 -23.39
CA LYS A 150 -0.95 2.70 -22.57
C LYS A 150 -0.50 2.73 -21.12
N ILE A 151 -0.77 3.84 -20.46
CA ILE A 151 -0.57 3.98 -19.02
C ILE A 151 -1.93 4.23 -18.39
N ARG A 152 -2.14 3.59 -17.23
CA ARG A 152 -3.27 3.86 -16.37
C ARG A 152 -2.80 4.16 -14.94
N ILE A 153 -3.32 5.23 -14.38
CA ILE A 153 -3.16 5.58 -12.97
C ILE A 153 -4.54 5.51 -12.31
N ALA A 154 -4.59 5.25 -11.00
CA ALA A 154 -5.87 5.06 -10.33
C ALA A 154 -5.97 5.88 -9.05
N THR A 155 -7.18 6.38 -8.80
CA THR A 155 -7.64 6.80 -7.48
C THR A 155 -8.44 5.68 -6.85
N LEU A 156 -7.99 5.21 -5.69
CA LEU A 156 -8.69 4.19 -4.91
C LEU A 156 -9.72 4.84 -4.00
N PHE A 157 -10.97 4.44 -4.14
CA PHE A 157 -12.05 4.83 -3.25
C PHE A 157 -12.21 3.79 -2.14
N TYR A 158 -12.28 4.29 -0.91
CA TYR A 158 -12.65 3.59 0.31
C TYR A 158 -13.86 4.32 0.87
N VAL A 159 -15.02 3.71 0.79
CA VAL A 159 -16.29 4.31 1.21
C VAL A 159 -16.79 3.55 2.43
N GLU A 160 -16.86 4.24 3.56
CA GLU A 160 -17.38 3.71 4.81
C GLU A 160 -18.79 4.25 5.05
N VAL A 161 -19.72 3.37 5.36
CA VAL A 161 -21.09 3.78 5.71
C VAL A 161 -21.13 4.21 7.16
N GLU A 162 -21.47 5.47 7.40
CA GLU A 162 -21.46 6.11 8.72
C GLU A 162 -22.32 5.34 9.73
N ASP A 163 -21.91 5.30 10.99
CA ASP A 163 -22.54 4.60 12.11
C ASP A 163 -22.68 3.06 11.97
N THR A 164 -22.12 2.46 10.92
CA THR A 164 -22.19 1.01 10.71
C THR A 164 -20.81 0.33 10.78
N VAL A 165 -19.77 1.12 10.89
CA VAL A 165 -18.38 0.64 10.85
C VAL A 165 -18.02 -0.16 12.10
N LYS A 166 -17.47 -1.36 11.90
CA LYS A 166 -16.92 -2.20 12.95
C LYS A 166 -15.49 -2.56 12.60
N ARG A 167 -14.53 -2.09 13.42
CA ARG A 167 -13.10 -2.41 13.31
C ARG A 167 -12.73 -3.36 14.42
N THR A 168 -12.95 -4.65 14.19
CA THR A 168 -12.58 -5.73 15.11
C THR A 168 -11.61 -6.67 14.44
N TYR A 169 -10.72 -7.27 15.21
CA TYR A 169 -9.72 -8.19 14.73
C TYR A 169 -9.30 -9.16 15.82
N ASP A 170 -8.77 -10.31 15.42
CA ASP A 170 -8.12 -11.28 16.26
C ASP A 170 -6.65 -11.43 15.89
N ILE A 171 -5.80 -11.77 16.86
CA ILE A 171 -4.38 -12.03 16.68
C ILE A 171 -4.11 -13.40 17.27
N ASP A 172 -3.71 -14.33 16.41
CA ASP A 172 -3.52 -15.73 16.76
C ASP A 172 -2.13 -16.24 16.28
N ASN A 173 -1.84 -17.49 16.59
CA ASN A 173 -0.73 -18.27 16.06
C ASN A 173 0.64 -17.55 16.11
N PHE A 174 0.91 -16.91 17.27
CA PHE A 174 2.23 -16.33 17.49
C PHE A 174 3.30 -17.41 17.39
N SER A 175 4.29 -17.17 16.58
CA SER A 175 5.46 -18.03 16.46
C SER A 175 6.75 -17.23 16.37
N LEU A 176 7.78 -17.79 16.98
CA LEU A 176 9.12 -17.25 16.99
C LEU A 176 10.09 -18.34 16.57
N THR A 177 10.87 -18.08 15.51
CA THR A 177 11.84 -19.03 15.00
C THR A 177 13.20 -18.39 14.79
N LYS A 178 14.26 -19.19 14.89
CA LYS A 178 15.62 -18.74 14.60
C LYS A 178 15.75 -18.45 13.11
N LEU A 179 16.33 -17.30 12.79
CA LEU A 179 16.58 -16.88 11.41
C LEU A 179 18.03 -17.20 11.02
N GLY A 180 18.21 -18.18 10.12
CA GLY A 180 19.53 -18.55 9.60
C GLY A 180 20.44 -19.30 10.59
N PRO A 181 21.67 -19.66 10.17
CA PRO A 181 22.62 -20.42 11.01
C PRO A 181 23.21 -19.59 12.14
N ASP A 182 23.47 -18.31 11.91
CA ASP A 182 24.20 -17.42 12.82
C ASP A 182 23.34 -16.83 13.95
N GLY A 183 22.05 -17.03 13.90
CA GLY A 183 21.10 -16.46 14.87
C GLY A 183 20.13 -15.49 14.22
N GLY A 184 19.53 -14.61 15.03
CA GLY A 184 18.46 -13.75 14.57
C GLY A 184 17.08 -14.34 14.85
N LEU A 185 16.05 -13.57 14.59
CA LEU A 185 14.66 -13.93 14.89
C LEU A 185 13.75 -13.70 13.69
N LEU A 186 12.86 -14.63 13.45
CA LEU A 186 11.68 -14.46 12.63
C LEU A 186 10.45 -14.52 13.53
N ILE A 187 9.74 -13.41 13.59
CA ILE A 187 8.51 -13.23 14.36
C ILE A 187 7.35 -13.33 13.38
N LYS A 188 6.31 -14.10 13.70
CA LYS A 188 5.09 -14.24 12.91
C LYS A 188 3.87 -14.25 13.82
N LEU A 189 2.80 -13.62 13.32
CA LEU A 189 1.46 -13.61 13.93
C LEU A 189 0.41 -13.66 12.84
N ASP A 190 -0.64 -14.41 13.06
CA ASP A 190 -1.82 -14.36 12.20
C ASP A 190 -2.70 -13.20 12.64
N PHE A 191 -3.08 -12.38 11.67
CA PHE A 191 -4.00 -11.27 11.85
C PHE A 191 -5.29 -11.57 11.10
N LYS A 192 -6.42 -11.59 11.80
CA LYS A 192 -7.73 -11.83 11.23
C LYS A 192 -8.61 -10.61 11.38
N ASN A 193 -9.04 -10.03 10.27
CA ASN A 193 -9.99 -8.94 10.28
C ASN A 193 -11.41 -9.49 10.45
N THR A 194 -11.96 -9.37 11.66
CA THR A 194 -13.32 -9.80 12.01
C THR A 194 -14.34 -8.66 11.92
N GLY A 195 -13.89 -7.48 11.48
CA GLY A 195 -14.73 -6.32 11.25
C GLY A 195 -15.45 -6.34 9.90
N ASN A 196 -16.00 -5.18 9.51
CA ASN A 196 -16.73 -4.99 8.27
C ASN A 196 -16.14 -3.89 7.35
N VAL A 197 -14.93 -3.44 7.64
CA VAL A 197 -14.14 -2.48 6.84
C VAL A 197 -12.71 -3.01 6.64
N ASP A 198 -11.94 -2.35 5.78
CA ASP A 198 -10.52 -2.65 5.65
C ASP A 198 -9.75 -2.27 6.92
N ILE A 199 -8.78 -3.11 7.27
CA ILE A 199 -7.82 -2.84 8.34
C ILE A 199 -6.40 -3.05 7.80
N THR A 200 -5.54 -2.06 8.01
CA THR A 200 -4.10 -2.19 7.81
C THR A 200 -3.46 -2.21 9.19
N CYS A 201 -2.82 -3.32 9.53
CA CYS A 201 -2.12 -3.50 10.78
C CYS A 201 -0.62 -3.62 10.54
N GLY A 202 0.16 -2.94 11.34
CA GLY A 202 1.61 -3.02 11.38
C GLY A 202 2.09 -2.63 12.75
N GLY A 203 3.38 -2.33 12.90
CA GLY A 203 3.85 -1.91 14.22
C GLY A 203 5.35 -2.06 14.40
N ALA A 204 5.75 -2.38 15.64
CA ALA A 204 7.14 -2.57 15.99
C ALA A 204 7.31 -3.68 17.03
N PHE A 205 8.50 -4.27 17.06
CA PHE A 205 8.91 -5.16 18.14
C PHE A 205 10.11 -4.59 18.87
N TYR A 206 10.22 -4.95 20.14
CA TYR A 206 11.36 -4.67 20.99
C TYR A 206 11.75 -5.93 21.76
N LEU A 207 13.03 -6.26 21.77
CA LEU A 207 13.60 -7.30 22.59
C LEU A 207 14.43 -6.64 23.69
N MET A 208 14.04 -6.85 24.93
CA MET A 208 14.66 -6.22 26.11
C MET A 208 15.25 -7.25 27.03
N ASP A 209 16.38 -6.92 27.67
CA ASP A 209 16.91 -7.71 28.76
C ASP A 209 16.11 -7.47 30.07
N LYS A 210 16.42 -8.22 31.12
CA LYS A 210 15.74 -8.11 32.41
C LYS A 210 16.00 -6.77 33.16
N ASN A 211 16.90 -5.93 32.64
CA ASN A 211 17.15 -4.58 33.15
C ASN A 211 16.37 -3.53 32.35
N GLY A 212 15.60 -3.94 31.34
CA GLY A 212 14.87 -3.05 30.45
C GLY A 212 15.69 -2.43 29.31
N GLN A 213 16.94 -2.92 29.10
CA GLN A 213 17.75 -2.46 28.00
C GLN A 213 17.30 -3.11 26.69
N VAL A 214 17.03 -2.30 25.67
CA VAL A 214 16.65 -2.77 24.34
C VAL A 214 17.87 -3.32 23.61
N LEU A 215 17.82 -4.61 23.28
CA LEU A 215 18.84 -5.33 22.51
C LEU A 215 18.57 -5.30 21.01
N ALA A 216 17.32 -5.50 20.64
CA ALA A 216 16.87 -5.53 19.26
C ALA A 216 15.54 -4.78 19.13
N ARG A 217 15.35 -4.12 18.00
CA ARG A 217 14.08 -3.48 17.64
C ARG A 217 13.91 -3.48 16.13
N GLY A 218 12.69 -3.55 15.68
CA GLY A 218 12.40 -3.49 14.25
C GLY A 218 10.92 -3.28 14.00
N GLU A 219 10.59 -3.18 12.71
CA GLU A 219 9.22 -2.98 12.28
C GLU A 219 8.54 -4.33 12.03
N LEU A 220 7.29 -4.43 12.42
CA LEU A 220 6.35 -5.43 11.95
C LEU A 220 5.82 -4.98 10.59
N LYS A 221 5.97 -5.84 9.56
CA LYS A 221 5.47 -5.52 8.22
C LYS A 221 3.97 -5.28 8.24
N ASP A 222 3.55 -4.25 7.52
CA ASP A 222 2.12 -3.96 7.38
C ASP A 222 1.40 -5.11 6.67
N VAL A 223 0.29 -5.53 7.24
CA VAL A 223 -0.68 -6.45 6.64
C VAL A 223 -1.94 -5.69 6.26
N TYR A 224 -2.43 -5.94 5.05
CA TYR A 224 -3.58 -5.27 4.47
C TYR A 224 -4.73 -6.27 4.30
N THR A 225 -5.83 -6.03 4.99
CA THR A 225 -6.96 -6.96 4.97
C THR A 225 -8.28 -6.24 4.68
N PHE A 226 -9.16 -6.88 3.93
CA PHE A 226 -10.58 -6.54 3.90
C PHE A 226 -11.35 -7.33 4.96
N ALA A 227 -12.60 -6.97 5.16
CA ALA A 227 -13.53 -7.66 6.06
C ALA A 227 -13.53 -9.18 5.82
N GLY A 228 -13.38 -9.96 6.89
CA GLY A 228 -13.39 -11.42 6.85
C GLY A 228 -12.14 -12.05 6.19
N ARG A 229 -11.06 -11.30 6.02
CA ARG A 229 -9.79 -11.80 5.47
C ARG A 229 -8.72 -11.88 6.53
N ASP A 230 -7.83 -12.84 6.36
CA ASP A 230 -6.69 -13.09 7.20
C ASP A 230 -5.41 -12.61 6.50
N GLY A 231 -4.37 -12.36 7.28
CA GLY A 231 -3.03 -12.04 6.80
C GLY A 231 -1.98 -12.37 7.85
N GLU A 232 -0.72 -12.46 7.46
CA GLU A 232 0.38 -12.76 8.36
C GLU A 232 1.24 -11.50 8.60
N ILE A 233 1.37 -11.09 9.85
CA ILE A 233 2.30 -10.05 10.29
C ILE A 233 3.65 -10.69 10.52
N GLN A 234 4.72 -10.13 9.95
CA GLN A 234 6.08 -10.64 10.09
C GLN A 234 7.04 -9.54 10.48
N ALA A 235 8.07 -9.93 11.25
CA ALA A 235 9.29 -9.16 11.42
C ALA A 235 10.52 -10.06 11.39
N LYS A 236 11.64 -9.50 10.93
CA LYS A 236 12.93 -10.18 10.89
C LYS A 236 13.96 -9.34 11.65
N TRP A 237 14.76 -10.02 12.41
CA TRP A 237 15.99 -9.50 13.01
C TRP A 237 17.14 -10.42 12.58
N GLU A 238 18.11 -9.88 11.87
CA GLU A 238 19.15 -10.69 11.21
C GLU A 238 20.40 -10.87 12.06
N GLU A 239 20.62 -9.96 13.03
CA GLU A 239 21.80 -10.03 13.88
C GLU A 239 21.69 -11.11 14.95
N PRO A 240 22.80 -11.75 15.35
CA PRO A 240 22.83 -12.72 16.44
C PRO A 240 22.37 -12.10 17.76
N ILE A 241 21.58 -12.87 18.51
CA ILE A 241 21.14 -12.48 19.86
C ILE A 241 21.91 -13.33 20.85
N PRO A 242 22.57 -12.71 21.85
CA PRO A 242 23.27 -13.44 22.91
C PRO A 242 22.36 -14.42 23.65
N SER A 243 22.94 -15.47 24.22
CA SER A 243 22.17 -16.37 25.10
C SER A 243 21.68 -15.63 26.33
N GLY A 244 20.42 -15.83 26.69
CA GLY A 244 19.80 -15.12 27.81
C GLY A 244 18.29 -15.28 27.86
N THR A 245 17.69 -14.62 28.84
CA THR A 245 16.23 -14.47 28.97
C THR A 245 15.86 -13.04 28.67
N TYR A 246 14.87 -12.85 27.82
CA TYR A 246 14.46 -11.56 27.27
C TYR A 246 12.95 -11.40 27.30
N ASP A 247 12.51 -10.17 27.37
CA ASP A 247 11.11 -9.80 27.18
C ASP A 247 10.94 -9.30 25.72
N LEU A 248 10.11 -10.00 24.96
CA LEU A 248 9.72 -9.60 23.60
C LEU A 248 8.41 -8.83 23.69
N VAL A 249 8.43 -7.57 23.29
CA VAL A 249 7.29 -6.66 23.28
C VAL A 249 6.91 -6.36 21.84
N LEU A 250 5.65 -6.56 21.50
CA LEU A 250 5.07 -6.27 20.18
C LEU A 250 4.05 -5.15 20.34
N THR A 251 4.23 -4.05 19.61
CA THR A 251 3.24 -2.96 19.54
C THR A 251 2.56 -3.00 18.18
N LEU A 252 1.25 -3.20 18.17
CA LEU A 252 0.44 -3.34 16.96
C LEU A 252 -0.46 -2.12 16.79
N ASP A 253 -0.37 -1.47 15.64
CA ASP A 253 -1.20 -0.32 15.25
C ASP A 253 -2.08 -0.69 14.05
N THR A 254 -3.38 -0.71 14.29
CA THR A 254 -4.42 -1.00 13.28
C THR A 254 -4.91 0.26 12.56
N ASN A 255 -4.37 1.43 12.89
CA ASN A 255 -4.75 2.71 12.27
C ASN A 255 -3.85 3.13 11.13
N LYS A 256 -2.95 2.28 10.67
CA LYS A 256 -2.00 2.61 9.59
C LYS A 256 -2.69 3.18 8.34
N ALA A 257 -3.87 2.63 7.99
CA ALA A 257 -4.68 3.14 6.90
C ALA A 257 -5.44 4.43 7.23
N LEU A 258 -5.61 4.77 8.52
CA LEU A 258 -6.41 5.90 9.00
C LEU A 258 -5.57 7.16 9.29
N GLN A 259 -4.25 7.11 9.16
CA GLN A 259 -3.36 8.26 9.42
C GLN A 259 -3.69 9.46 8.52
N GLU A 260 -4.33 9.21 7.38
CA GLU A 260 -4.66 10.22 6.38
C GLU A 260 -6.12 10.69 6.42
N THR A 261 -6.99 10.15 7.32
CA THR A 261 -8.44 10.40 7.23
C THR A 261 -9.23 10.32 8.53
N ILE A 262 -10.43 10.83 8.46
CA ILE A 262 -11.52 10.87 9.43
C ILE A 262 -11.89 9.46 9.88
N GLY A 263 -11.81 9.18 11.16
CA GLY A 263 -12.28 7.92 11.75
C GLY A 263 -11.87 7.79 13.20
N THR A 264 -12.61 6.98 13.97
CA THR A 264 -12.27 6.66 15.36
C THR A 264 -10.99 5.84 15.38
N ARG A 265 -9.92 6.40 15.96
CA ARG A 265 -8.66 5.67 16.15
C ARG A 265 -8.83 4.66 17.29
N ILE A 266 -8.34 3.45 17.05
CA ILE A 266 -8.20 2.42 18.07
C ILE A 266 -6.80 2.57 18.69
N PRO A 267 -6.64 2.60 20.02
CA PRO A 267 -5.31 2.62 20.62
C PRO A 267 -4.46 1.45 20.13
N PRO A 268 -3.15 1.63 19.91
CA PRO A 268 -2.25 0.52 19.64
C PRO A 268 -2.33 -0.52 20.76
N VAL A 269 -2.23 -1.79 20.37
CA VAL A 269 -2.22 -2.91 21.33
C VAL A 269 -0.79 -3.36 21.54
N THR A 270 -0.41 -3.50 22.80
CA THR A 270 0.87 -4.07 23.19
C THR A 270 0.66 -5.51 23.62
N LYS A 271 1.51 -6.41 23.15
CA LYS A 271 1.57 -7.82 23.50
C LYS A 271 2.98 -8.15 23.96
N GLU A 272 3.11 -8.96 25.02
CA GLU A 272 4.40 -9.31 25.61
C GLU A 272 4.55 -10.82 25.80
N THR A 273 5.79 -11.29 25.72
CA THR A 273 6.15 -12.66 26.09
C THR A 273 7.61 -12.75 26.49
N GLU A 274 7.89 -13.62 27.47
CA GLU A 274 9.27 -13.98 27.82
C GLU A 274 9.82 -15.02 26.84
N ILE A 275 11.06 -14.85 26.39
CA ILE A 275 11.75 -15.79 25.51
C ILE A 275 13.12 -16.16 26.11
N LYS A 276 13.54 -17.41 25.89
CA LYS A 276 14.88 -17.90 26.27
C LYS A 276 15.68 -18.31 25.06
N ILE A 277 16.85 -17.72 24.90
CA ILE A 277 17.78 -17.96 23.80
C ILE A 277 19.02 -18.69 24.36
N GLY A 278 19.37 -19.78 23.73
CA GLY A 278 20.54 -20.59 24.12
C GLY A 278 21.83 -20.13 23.43
N PRO A 279 22.97 -20.76 23.77
CA PRO A 279 24.32 -20.30 23.36
C PRO A 279 24.56 -20.30 21.84
N GLN A 280 23.80 -21.04 21.06
CA GLN A 280 23.88 -21.09 19.60
C GLN A 280 22.76 -20.32 18.94
N GLY A 281 22.13 -19.36 19.66
CA GLY A 281 20.99 -18.58 19.15
C GLY A 281 19.70 -19.39 18.98
N GLN A 282 19.64 -20.66 19.48
CA GLN A 282 18.41 -21.45 19.42
C GLN A 282 17.39 -20.91 20.41
N ILE A 283 16.14 -20.84 19.98
CA ILE A 283 15.02 -20.50 20.84
C ILE A 283 14.69 -21.74 21.66
N ARG A 284 14.83 -21.64 23.00
CA ARG A 284 14.63 -22.74 23.96
C ARG A 284 13.23 -22.76 24.55
N GLU A 285 12.70 -21.58 24.77
CA GLU A 285 11.40 -21.40 25.40
C GLU A 285 10.76 -20.11 24.87
N VAL A 286 9.47 -20.14 24.64
CA VAL A 286 8.64 -18.99 24.30
C VAL A 286 7.42 -19.05 25.22
N GLY A 287 7.23 -18.02 26.01
CA GLY A 287 6.07 -17.88 26.88
C GLY A 287 4.79 -17.65 26.09
N GLN A 288 3.68 -17.61 26.80
CA GLN A 288 2.40 -17.24 26.20
C GLN A 288 2.42 -15.73 25.89
N LEU A 289 1.98 -15.37 24.70
CA LEU A 289 1.79 -13.97 24.31
C LEU A 289 0.53 -13.41 25.01
N HIS A 290 0.65 -12.35 25.78
CA HIS A 290 -0.45 -11.75 26.55
C HIS A 290 -0.56 -10.24 26.36
#